data_34dac7d288cf3fee288071bb3cfa9641
#
_entry.id   34dac7d288cf3fee288071bb3cfa9641
#
_cell.length_a   1.000
_cell.length_b   1.000
_cell.length_c   1.000
_cell.angle_alpha   90.00
_cell.angle_beta   90.00
_cell.angle_gamma   90.00
#
_symmetry.space_group_name_H-M   'P 1'
#
loop_
_entity.id
_entity.type
_entity.pdbx_description
1 polymer ?
#
loop_
_entity_poly.entity_id
_entity_poly.type
_entity_poly.pdbx_seq_one_letter_code
_entity_poly.pdbx_strand_id
1 'polypeptide(L)'
;MTTTRPQKPTLVSAAVTAFLLGTSLAATAAGDEAGESSGHPDTSKGEMSYMGTPQSEPDAKMVTSPGAPAMTEAEFGKAKQIYFERCAGCHGVLRKGATGKPLTTDITQERGTEYLKTFINFGSPAGMPNWGTSGELSDAEIETMAKFLQHPPPEPPEFSLEDMKATWNVLVPPQERPTEQANDLDLGNLFSVTLRDAGQIALIDGHSKELVTTIDTGYAVHISRMSASGRYLFVIGRDAKITLIDLWMETPRTVAEIDTGLEARSVETSKYPGWEDKYAIAGTYWPPQFVVMDGDTLEPLKIVSTRGMTVDTQEYHPEPRVAAIVASHEHPEFIVNVKETGKIWLVDYTDLDNLEVAMLDAARFLHDGGWDQTKRYFLTAANQSNKIAVVDSKDREMEALVDAKKIPHPGRGANFVHPEYGPVWATSALGNADITLIGTDPKDHPDNAWQAVDVLEGQGGGSLFVKTHPESNHLYVDTPLHPTEEVSQSVAVFDINNLDEGYEVLPIAKWAGIDEGPQRVVHPEFNKAGDEVWFSVWNGQEQASAIVVVDDETLELKKVIKGDWLVTPTGKFNVYNTQHDVY
;
A
#
# COMPACT_ATOMS: atom_id res chain seq x y z
N MET A 1 39.30 -3.71 -52.87
CA MET A 1 38.21 -2.75 -52.64
C MET A 1 37.93 -2.74 -51.16
N THR A 2 38.35 -1.66 -50.54
CA THR A 2 38.47 -1.45 -49.10
C THR A 2 37.10 -1.12 -48.48
N THR A 3 36.67 -1.88 -47.52
CA THR A 3 35.49 -1.59 -46.71
C THR A 3 35.89 -0.91 -45.41
N THR A 4 35.51 0.34 -45.25
CA THR A 4 35.67 1.12 -44.03
C THR A 4 34.55 0.83 -43.05
N ARG A 5 34.92 0.46 -41.81
CA ARG A 5 34.01 0.39 -40.62
C ARG A 5 33.77 1.81 -40.05
N PRO A 6 32.58 2.14 -39.58
CA PRO A 6 32.38 3.37 -38.83
C PRO A 6 32.76 3.18 -37.33
N GLN A 7 33.43 4.20 -36.79
CA GLN A 7 33.83 4.33 -35.39
C GLN A 7 32.62 4.68 -34.48
N LYS A 8 32.58 4.08 -33.30
CA LYS A 8 31.66 4.43 -32.20
C LYS A 8 32.08 5.75 -31.55
N PRO A 9 31.14 6.61 -31.15
CA PRO A 9 31.46 7.77 -30.33
C PRO A 9 31.68 7.41 -28.86
N THR A 10 32.68 8.03 -28.28
CA THR A 10 33.08 7.95 -26.87
C THR A 10 32.13 8.77 -26.01
N LEU A 11 31.51 8.16 -25.03
CA LEU A 11 30.71 8.83 -24.01
C LEU A 11 31.64 9.59 -23.05
N VAL A 12 31.47 10.90 -23.00
CA VAL A 12 32.05 11.79 -21.98
C VAL A 12 31.10 11.79 -20.78
N SER A 13 31.60 11.31 -19.63
CA SER A 13 30.91 11.35 -18.37
C SER A 13 30.95 12.77 -17.80
N ALA A 14 29.83 13.44 -17.74
CA ALA A 14 29.67 14.71 -17.01
C ALA A 14 29.17 14.43 -15.61
N ALA A 15 30.00 14.68 -14.60
CA ALA A 15 29.63 14.69 -13.21
C ALA A 15 28.83 15.98 -12.93
N VAL A 16 27.58 15.82 -12.55
CA VAL A 16 26.75 16.93 -12.02
C VAL A 16 26.88 16.93 -10.50
N THR A 17 27.54 17.97 -10.00
CA THR A 17 27.62 18.27 -8.57
C THR A 17 26.37 19.10 -8.21
N ALA A 18 25.47 18.52 -7.44
CA ALA A 18 24.34 19.25 -6.87
C ALA A 18 24.75 19.91 -5.57
N PHE A 19 24.73 21.24 -5.51
CA PHE A 19 24.82 22.03 -4.30
C PHE A 19 23.41 22.13 -3.68
N LEU A 20 23.25 21.58 -2.47
CA LEU A 20 22.10 21.84 -1.64
C LEU A 20 22.46 22.90 -0.61
N LEU A 21 21.85 24.09 -0.74
CA LEU A 21 21.86 25.13 0.29
C LEU A 21 20.62 24.91 1.18
N GLY A 22 20.87 24.42 2.39
CA GLY A 22 19.87 24.38 3.44
C GLY A 22 19.78 25.72 4.17
N THR A 23 18.60 26.29 4.24
CA THR A 23 18.28 27.37 5.17
C THR A 23 17.35 26.85 6.25
N SER A 24 17.88 26.76 7.46
CA SER A 24 17.10 26.51 8.67
C SER A 24 16.38 27.78 9.10
N LEU A 25 15.05 27.73 9.24
CA LEU A 25 14.28 28.74 9.96
C LEU A 25 13.94 28.21 11.36
N ALA A 26 14.46 28.88 12.35
CA ALA A 26 14.10 28.70 13.75
C ALA A 26 12.77 29.40 14.04
N ALA A 27 11.81 28.67 14.58
CA ALA A 27 10.59 29.25 15.12
C ALA A 27 10.84 29.80 16.52
N THR A 28 10.70 31.09 16.70
CA THR A 28 10.68 31.78 18.01
C THR A 28 9.26 31.76 18.56
N ALA A 29 9.09 31.14 19.73
CA ALA A 29 7.87 31.31 20.53
C ALA A 29 7.90 32.65 21.26
N ALA A 30 6.85 33.42 21.11
CA ALA A 30 6.62 34.66 21.87
C ALA A 30 6.01 34.33 23.23
N GLY A 31 6.63 34.84 24.28
CA GLY A 31 6.07 34.83 25.62
C GLY A 31 5.26 36.09 25.87
N ASP A 32 4.28 35.98 26.73
CA ASP A 32 3.61 37.11 27.31
C ASP A 32 3.82 37.18 28.82
N GLU A 33 3.99 38.42 29.27
CA GLU A 33 4.34 38.87 30.62
C GLU A 33 3.18 38.74 31.61
N ALA A 34 3.43 38.62 32.88
CA ALA A 34 3.27 39.66 33.88
C ALA A 34 3.26 39.12 35.32
N GLY A 35 3.89 39.89 36.24
CA GLY A 35 3.52 39.89 37.64
C GLY A 35 4.66 39.89 38.64
N GLU A 36 5.13 41.09 38.99
CA GLU A 36 6.04 41.37 40.12
C GLU A 36 5.47 40.91 41.47
N SER A 37 6.30 40.43 42.38
CA SER A 37 6.43 41.12 43.70
C SER A 37 7.65 40.60 44.47
N SER A 38 8.34 41.59 44.97
CA SER A 38 9.48 41.73 45.89
C SER A 38 9.45 40.87 47.14
N GLY A 39 10.69 40.52 47.60
CA GLY A 39 10.91 40.12 48.99
C GLY A 39 12.25 39.41 49.21
N HIS A 40 13.34 40.13 49.35
CA HIS A 40 14.47 39.72 50.19
C HIS A 40 14.14 40.02 51.65
N PRO A 41 14.58 39.22 52.67
CA PRO A 41 15.97 39.23 53.04
C PRO A 41 16.47 37.91 53.73
N ASP A 42 17.72 37.91 53.89
CA ASP A 42 18.57 37.62 55.08
C ASP A 42 19.43 36.38 55.01
N THR A 43 20.70 36.71 54.96
CA THR A 43 21.87 35.87 55.17
C THR A 43 22.08 35.57 56.66
N SER A 44 22.22 34.36 57.02
CA SER A 44 23.24 33.81 57.98
C SER A 44 22.74 32.52 58.63
N LYS A 45 23.34 31.43 58.28
CA LYS A 45 23.92 30.42 59.19
C LYS A 45 24.42 29.24 58.36
N GLY A 46 25.71 28.99 58.43
CA GLY A 46 26.33 27.84 57.81
C GLY A 46 25.89 26.57 58.50
N GLU A 47 25.46 25.62 57.67
CA GLU A 47 25.49 24.20 57.98
C GLU A 47 26.25 23.50 56.87
N MET A 48 27.29 22.74 57.27
CA MET A 48 28.05 21.86 56.39
C MET A 48 27.08 20.84 55.79
N SER A 49 26.77 21.01 54.51
CA SER A 49 26.11 19.98 53.74
C SER A 49 27.08 18.83 53.54
N TYR A 50 26.73 17.69 54.09
CA TYR A 50 27.31 16.38 53.76
C TYR A 50 27.26 16.24 52.24
N MET A 51 28.43 16.09 51.62
CA MET A 51 28.50 15.59 50.26
C MET A 51 27.97 14.15 50.28
N GLY A 52 26.69 14.02 49.94
CA GLY A 52 26.15 12.72 49.56
C GLY A 52 26.92 12.21 48.37
N THR A 53 27.53 11.07 48.50
CA THR A 53 28.01 10.26 47.36
C THR A 53 26.90 10.23 46.32
N PRO A 54 27.20 10.44 45.02
CA PRO A 54 26.24 10.24 43.99
C PRO A 54 25.68 8.82 44.18
N GLN A 55 24.35 8.71 44.37
CA GLN A 55 23.71 7.42 44.28
C GLN A 55 24.00 6.93 42.87
N SER A 56 24.77 5.84 42.78
CA SER A 56 24.90 5.10 41.53
C SER A 56 23.50 4.74 41.10
N GLU A 57 23.11 5.20 39.90
CA GLU A 57 21.90 4.69 39.27
C GLU A 57 21.96 3.16 39.32
N PRO A 58 20.83 2.47 39.59
CA PRO A 58 20.83 1.02 39.61
C PRO A 58 21.41 0.53 38.28
N ASP A 59 22.38 -0.39 38.32
CA ASP A 59 23.07 -0.93 37.16
C ASP A 59 22.03 -1.28 36.11
N ALA A 60 22.04 -0.53 34.99
CA ALA A 60 21.11 -0.76 33.90
C ALA A 60 21.30 -2.20 33.41
N LYS A 61 20.22 -2.98 33.37
CA LYS A 61 20.26 -4.34 32.83
C LYS A 61 20.73 -4.32 31.39
N MET A 62 21.70 -5.18 31.09
CA MET A 62 22.37 -5.24 29.80
C MET A 62 21.88 -6.43 28.99
N VAL A 63 21.60 -6.17 27.71
CA VAL A 63 21.38 -7.20 26.67
C VAL A 63 22.74 -7.48 26.02
N THR A 64 23.18 -8.73 26.07
CA THR A 64 24.45 -9.19 25.46
C THR A 64 24.17 -10.39 24.55
N SER A 65 24.82 -10.42 23.40
CA SER A 65 24.78 -11.56 22.48
C SER A 65 26.16 -11.77 21.86
N PRO A 66 26.54 -13.00 21.54
CA PRO A 66 27.84 -13.28 20.93
C PRO A 66 28.06 -12.44 19.66
N GLY A 67 29.19 -11.72 19.62
CA GLY A 67 29.56 -10.91 18.45
C GLY A 67 28.85 -9.56 18.32
N ALA A 68 27.84 -9.27 19.15
CA ALA A 68 27.10 -8.01 19.12
C ALA A 68 27.62 -7.00 20.17
N PRO A 69 27.56 -5.69 19.89
CA PRO A 69 27.82 -4.65 20.89
C PRO A 69 26.80 -4.72 22.02
N ALA A 70 27.24 -4.57 23.28
CA ALA A 70 26.33 -4.55 24.42
C ALA A 70 25.37 -3.35 24.37
N MET A 71 24.11 -3.56 24.80
CA MET A 71 23.06 -2.55 24.88
C MET A 71 22.35 -2.64 26.22
N THR A 72 21.76 -1.55 26.68
CA THR A 72 20.83 -1.60 27.81
C THR A 72 19.48 -2.20 27.37
N GLU A 73 18.72 -2.77 28.30
CA GLU A 73 17.35 -3.26 28.00
C GLU A 73 16.46 -2.13 27.46
N ALA A 74 16.63 -0.90 27.93
CA ALA A 74 15.87 0.27 27.45
C ALA A 74 16.23 0.61 26.00
N GLU A 75 17.52 0.64 25.63
CA GLU A 75 17.96 0.83 24.25
C GLU A 75 17.44 -0.28 23.33
N PHE A 76 17.53 -1.53 23.79
CA PHE A 76 17.04 -2.68 23.02
C PHE A 76 15.53 -2.61 22.79
N GLY A 77 14.76 -2.25 23.83
CA GLY A 77 13.30 -2.07 23.74
C GLY A 77 12.92 -0.96 22.76
N LYS A 78 13.59 0.21 22.85
CA LYS A 78 13.38 1.32 21.92
C LYS A 78 13.73 0.92 20.47
N ALA A 79 14.86 0.25 20.28
CA ALA A 79 15.27 -0.22 18.95
C ALA A 79 14.32 -1.27 18.38
N LYS A 80 13.79 -2.18 19.21
CA LYS A 80 12.74 -3.14 18.82
C LYS A 80 11.52 -2.41 18.25
N GLN A 81 11.05 -1.36 18.91
CA GLN A 81 9.92 -0.56 18.46
C GLN A 81 10.24 0.13 17.13
N ILE A 82 11.35 0.85 17.02
CA ILE A 82 11.77 1.53 15.77
C ILE A 82 11.89 0.53 14.62
N TYR A 83 12.47 -0.66 14.87
CA TYR A 83 12.60 -1.69 13.85
C TYR A 83 11.25 -2.12 13.30
N PHE A 84 10.29 -2.38 14.19
CA PHE A 84 8.96 -2.80 13.80
C PHE A 84 8.24 -1.72 12.99
N GLU A 85 8.30 -0.47 13.46
CA GLU A 85 7.60 0.66 12.83
C GLU A 85 8.21 1.08 11.48
N ARG A 86 9.55 1.00 11.34
CA ARG A 86 10.27 1.59 10.20
C ARG A 86 10.93 0.58 9.27
N CYS A 87 11.38 -0.55 9.77
CA CYS A 87 12.29 -1.45 9.05
C CYS A 87 11.65 -2.78 8.65
N ALA A 88 10.79 -3.35 9.53
CA ALA A 88 10.24 -4.69 9.37
C ALA A 88 9.43 -4.86 8.08
N GLY A 89 8.70 -3.83 7.65
CA GLY A 89 7.91 -3.86 6.42
C GLY A 89 8.72 -4.16 5.15
N CYS A 90 10.03 -3.81 5.14
CA CYS A 90 10.94 -4.12 4.03
C CYS A 90 11.88 -5.28 4.34
N HIS A 91 12.40 -5.37 5.56
CA HIS A 91 13.43 -6.35 5.92
C HIS A 91 12.88 -7.64 6.57
N GLY A 92 11.56 -7.69 6.79
CA GLY A 92 10.87 -8.77 7.51
C GLY A 92 11.00 -8.64 9.03
N VAL A 93 10.00 -9.11 9.77
CA VAL A 93 10.00 -9.08 11.25
C VAL A 93 11.10 -9.99 11.81
N LEU A 94 11.31 -11.14 11.17
CA LEU A 94 12.38 -12.10 11.49
C LEU A 94 13.72 -11.76 10.83
N ARG A 95 13.83 -10.61 10.17
CA ARG A 95 15.04 -10.13 9.48
C ARG A 95 15.57 -11.03 8.36
N LYS A 96 14.74 -11.93 7.83
CA LYS A 96 15.12 -12.83 6.73
C LYS A 96 15.04 -12.17 5.35
N GLY A 97 14.68 -10.90 5.32
CA GLY A 97 14.45 -10.15 4.09
C GLY A 97 13.01 -10.27 3.59
N ALA A 98 12.59 -9.28 2.81
CA ALA A 98 11.31 -9.25 2.12
C ALA A 98 11.50 -8.45 0.82
N THR A 99 11.01 -7.22 0.72
CA THR A 99 11.39 -6.31 -0.37
C THR A 99 12.81 -5.77 -0.20
N GLY A 100 13.25 -5.59 1.07
CA GLY A 100 14.62 -5.27 1.45
C GLY A 100 15.48 -6.53 1.66
N LYS A 101 16.79 -6.34 1.66
CA LYS A 101 17.76 -7.44 1.88
C LYS A 101 17.64 -8.04 3.29
N PRO A 102 18.03 -9.31 3.50
CA PRO A 102 18.14 -9.90 4.83
C PRO A 102 19.07 -9.10 5.76
N LEU A 103 18.69 -9.03 7.03
CA LEU A 103 19.46 -8.44 8.12
C LEU A 103 19.71 -9.48 9.22
N THR A 104 20.09 -10.70 8.83
CA THR A 104 20.46 -11.77 9.76
C THR A 104 21.76 -11.43 10.50
N THR A 105 21.94 -11.98 11.69
CA THR A 105 23.06 -11.61 12.59
C THR A 105 24.43 -11.86 11.98
N ASP A 106 24.60 -12.90 11.19
CA ASP A 106 25.82 -13.19 10.45
C ASP A 106 26.18 -12.06 9.48
N ILE A 107 25.21 -11.57 8.70
CA ILE A 107 25.38 -10.47 7.76
C ILE A 107 25.67 -9.16 8.51
N THR A 108 24.88 -8.85 9.54
CA THR A 108 24.99 -7.55 10.22
C THR A 108 26.22 -7.43 11.09
N GLN A 109 26.66 -8.53 11.71
CA GLN A 109 27.92 -8.58 12.46
C GLN A 109 29.16 -8.50 11.55
N GLU A 110 29.13 -9.18 10.38
CA GLU A 110 30.20 -9.06 9.37
C GLU A 110 30.36 -7.60 8.91
N ARG A 111 29.25 -6.88 8.71
CA ARG A 111 29.25 -5.49 8.27
C ARG A 111 29.66 -4.51 9.35
N GLY A 112 29.30 -4.78 10.59
CA GLY A 112 29.65 -3.98 11.76
C GLY A 112 28.86 -2.66 11.89
N THR A 113 28.99 -2.05 13.07
CA THR A 113 28.18 -0.89 13.47
C THR A 113 28.30 0.30 12.53
N GLU A 114 29.51 0.70 12.14
CA GLU A 114 29.71 1.89 11.31
C GLU A 114 29.15 1.76 9.89
N TYR A 115 29.23 0.57 9.31
CA TYR A 115 28.60 0.30 8.02
C TYR A 115 27.07 0.41 8.12
N LEU A 116 26.47 -0.19 9.15
CA LEU A 116 25.03 -0.16 9.37
C LEU A 116 24.54 1.28 9.63
N LYS A 117 25.25 2.05 10.45
CA LYS A 117 24.95 3.49 10.68
C LYS A 117 24.91 4.26 9.36
N THR A 118 25.91 4.05 8.50
CA THR A 118 26.01 4.74 7.22
C THR A 118 24.78 4.45 6.34
N PHE A 119 24.40 3.18 6.22
CA PHE A 119 23.22 2.81 5.41
C PHE A 119 21.90 3.28 6.00
N ILE A 120 21.74 3.25 7.32
CA ILE A 120 20.53 3.77 7.98
C ILE A 120 20.44 5.30 7.79
N ASN A 121 21.58 5.99 7.93
CA ASN A 121 21.62 7.45 7.80
C ASN A 121 21.32 7.94 6.38
N PHE A 122 22.00 7.38 5.38
CA PHE A 122 21.96 7.89 3.99
C PHE A 122 21.04 7.10 3.06
N GLY A 123 20.55 5.94 3.48
CA GLY A 123 19.74 5.07 2.61
C GLY A 123 20.53 4.50 1.44
N SER A 124 19.82 4.10 0.39
CA SER A 124 20.45 3.61 -0.85
C SER A 124 19.61 3.95 -2.09
N PRO A 125 20.25 4.10 -3.27
CA PRO A 125 19.52 4.27 -4.54
C PRO A 125 18.58 3.10 -4.89
N ALA A 126 18.74 1.95 -4.21
CA ALA A 126 17.90 0.77 -4.40
C ALA A 126 16.60 0.81 -3.58
N GLY A 127 16.23 1.98 -3.02
CA GLY A 127 14.95 2.19 -2.35
C GLY A 127 14.97 2.11 -0.81
N MET A 128 16.14 1.95 -0.17
CA MET A 128 16.21 2.11 1.28
C MET A 128 16.14 3.61 1.63
N PRO A 129 15.18 4.05 2.48
CA PRO A 129 15.07 5.45 2.88
C PRO A 129 16.30 5.95 3.65
N ASN A 130 16.53 7.25 3.55
CA ASN A 130 17.64 7.95 4.21
C ASN A 130 17.22 8.48 5.59
N TRP A 131 16.94 7.58 6.52
CA TRP A 131 16.30 7.85 7.81
C TRP A 131 16.95 8.96 8.65
N GLY A 132 18.29 9.10 8.59
CA GLY A 132 19.01 10.14 9.32
C GLY A 132 18.99 11.47 8.59
N THR A 133 19.35 11.51 7.30
CA THR A 133 19.41 12.78 6.54
C THR A 133 18.02 13.35 6.24
N SER A 134 16.96 12.56 6.35
CA SER A 134 15.57 13.05 6.34
C SER A 134 15.13 13.62 7.70
N GLY A 135 15.90 13.40 8.77
CA GLY A 135 15.55 13.85 10.12
C GLY A 135 14.55 12.97 10.87
N GLU A 136 14.18 11.80 10.30
CA GLU A 136 13.23 10.87 10.94
C GLU A 136 13.82 10.06 12.09
N LEU A 137 15.14 9.82 12.06
CA LEU A 137 15.90 9.21 13.15
C LEU A 137 17.06 10.11 13.54
N SER A 138 17.26 10.32 14.84
CA SER A 138 18.43 11.00 15.40
C SER A 138 19.70 10.13 15.32
N ASP A 139 20.87 10.74 15.39
CA ASP A 139 22.15 10.02 15.41
C ASP A 139 22.23 8.96 16.52
N ALA A 140 21.65 9.23 17.69
CA ALA A 140 21.59 8.29 18.80
C ALA A 140 20.69 7.09 18.49
N GLU A 141 19.56 7.31 17.83
CA GLU A 141 18.67 6.23 17.39
C GLU A 141 19.30 5.39 16.28
N ILE A 142 20.00 6.02 15.34
CA ILE A 142 20.76 5.33 14.28
C ILE A 142 21.85 4.44 14.88
N GLU A 143 22.60 4.93 15.86
CA GLU A 143 23.60 4.13 16.55
C GLU A 143 22.97 2.96 17.31
N THR A 144 21.87 3.23 18.03
CA THR A 144 21.11 2.21 18.75
C THR A 144 20.57 1.14 17.79
N MET A 145 20.02 1.53 16.64
CA MET A 145 19.56 0.61 15.61
C MET A 145 20.69 -0.22 15.02
N ALA A 146 21.84 0.38 14.74
CA ALA A 146 22.99 -0.33 14.20
C ALA A 146 23.56 -1.39 15.18
N LYS A 147 23.53 -1.10 16.48
CA LYS A 147 23.86 -2.10 17.53
C LYS A 147 22.79 -3.19 17.60
N PHE A 148 21.53 -2.83 17.65
CA PHE A 148 20.39 -3.74 17.74
C PHE A 148 20.36 -4.76 16.60
N LEU A 149 20.67 -4.35 15.39
CA LEU A 149 20.66 -5.25 14.22
C LEU A 149 21.70 -6.37 14.31
N GLN A 150 22.74 -6.23 15.14
CA GLN A 150 23.77 -7.24 15.37
C GLN A 150 23.39 -8.27 16.44
N HIS A 151 22.33 -8.02 17.22
CA HIS A 151 21.74 -9.02 18.10
C HIS A 151 20.76 -9.93 17.35
N PRO A 152 20.52 -11.16 17.83
CA PRO A 152 19.42 -11.98 17.31
C PRO A 152 18.11 -11.19 17.33
N PRO A 153 17.24 -11.37 16.32
CA PRO A 153 15.93 -10.72 16.35
C PRO A 153 15.18 -11.17 17.62
N PRO A 154 14.52 -10.25 18.32
CA PRO A 154 13.66 -10.63 19.44
C PRO A 154 12.54 -11.54 18.94
N GLU A 155 11.99 -12.36 19.84
CA GLU A 155 10.78 -13.10 19.54
C GLU A 155 9.68 -12.09 19.17
N PRO A 156 9.10 -12.20 17.99
CA PRO A 156 8.11 -11.24 17.57
C PRO A 156 6.78 -11.48 18.32
N PRO A 157 6.00 -10.43 18.56
CA PRO A 157 4.69 -10.58 19.18
C PRO A 157 3.76 -11.37 18.27
N GLU A 158 2.96 -12.25 18.81
CA GLU A 158 1.81 -12.86 18.15
C GLU A 158 0.57 -12.00 18.37
N PHE A 159 -0.50 -12.28 17.64
CA PHE A 159 -1.79 -11.60 17.78
C PHE A 159 -2.90 -12.64 17.61
N SER A 160 -3.47 -13.03 18.72
CA SER A 160 -4.44 -14.12 18.82
C SER A 160 -5.88 -13.63 18.58
N LEU A 161 -6.82 -14.58 18.54
CA LEU A 161 -8.25 -14.25 18.49
C LEU A 161 -8.70 -13.49 19.76
N GLU A 162 -8.10 -13.77 20.92
CA GLU A 162 -8.37 -13.07 22.16
C GLU A 162 -7.89 -11.62 22.11
N ASP A 163 -6.68 -11.38 21.55
CA ASP A 163 -6.16 -10.04 21.34
C ASP A 163 -7.05 -9.25 20.38
N MET A 164 -7.53 -9.88 19.31
CA MET A 164 -8.48 -9.26 18.37
C MET A 164 -9.78 -8.87 19.07
N LYS A 165 -10.36 -9.80 19.88
CA LYS A 165 -11.59 -9.55 20.65
C LYS A 165 -11.44 -8.43 21.68
N ALA A 166 -10.24 -8.21 22.19
CA ALA A 166 -9.96 -7.12 23.13
C ALA A 166 -10.02 -5.73 22.47
N THR A 167 -9.80 -5.64 21.16
CA THR A 167 -9.88 -4.39 20.38
C THR A 167 -11.20 -4.25 19.61
N TRP A 168 -11.96 -5.33 19.48
CA TRP A 168 -13.22 -5.32 18.75
C TRP A 168 -14.28 -4.46 19.43
N ASN A 169 -14.82 -3.51 18.70
CA ASN A 169 -15.78 -2.54 19.18
C ASN A 169 -16.90 -2.29 18.16
N VAL A 170 -18.15 -2.56 18.56
CA VAL A 170 -19.34 -2.24 17.77
C VAL A 170 -19.91 -0.92 18.28
N LEU A 171 -19.64 0.16 17.54
CA LEU A 171 -20.05 1.53 17.90
C LEU A 171 -21.55 1.75 17.68
N VAL A 172 -22.10 1.15 16.62
CA VAL A 172 -23.53 1.16 16.32
C VAL A 172 -23.99 -0.26 16.04
N PRO A 173 -24.73 -0.89 16.96
CA PRO A 173 -25.26 -2.24 16.74
C PRO A 173 -26.13 -2.34 15.48
N PRO A 174 -26.13 -3.46 14.74
CA PRO A 174 -26.90 -3.61 13.50
C PRO A 174 -28.38 -3.24 13.64
N GLN A 175 -28.98 -3.52 14.80
CA GLN A 175 -30.40 -3.22 15.10
C GLN A 175 -30.70 -1.71 15.23
N GLU A 176 -29.68 -0.89 15.47
CA GLU A 176 -29.79 0.56 15.62
C GLU A 176 -29.44 1.29 14.33
N ARG A 177 -28.99 0.56 13.29
CA ARG A 177 -28.67 1.12 11.98
C ARG A 177 -29.92 1.29 11.14
N PRO A 178 -29.98 2.27 10.22
CA PRO A 178 -31.10 2.45 9.33
C PRO A 178 -31.34 1.19 8.47
N THR A 179 -32.59 0.84 8.23
CA THR A 179 -32.99 -0.29 7.40
C THR A 179 -33.06 0.05 5.89
N GLU A 180 -33.00 1.34 5.56
CA GLU A 180 -32.91 1.91 4.23
C GLU A 180 -31.99 3.15 4.27
N GLN A 181 -31.47 3.57 3.14
CA GLN A 181 -30.55 4.72 3.09
C GLN A 181 -31.21 5.98 3.66
N ALA A 182 -30.61 6.58 4.69
CA ALA A 182 -31.12 7.73 5.42
C ALA A 182 -30.58 9.09 4.93
N ASN A 183 -29.82 9.09 3.86
CA ASN A 183 -29.28 10.30 3.20
C ASN A 183 -29.62 10.27 1.71
N ASP A 184 -29.43 11.40 1.01
CA ASP A 184 -29.74 11.58 -0.40
C ASP A 184 -28.54 11.40 -1.34
N LEU A 185 -27.44 10.76 -0.89
CA LEU A 185 -26.24 10.54 -1.70
C LEU A 185 -26.50 9.50 -2.79
N ASP A 186 -26.02 9.78 -4.01
CA ASP A 186 -25.86 8.74 -5.03
C ASP A 186 -24.63 7.91 -4.69
N LEU A 187 -24.83 6.84 -3.91
CA LEU A 187 -23.73 5.98 -3.45
C LEU A 187 -22.92 5.42 -4.62
N GLY A 188 -23.58 5.11 -5.75
CA GLY A 188 -22.89 4.61 -6.93
C GLY A 188 -21.87 5.60 -7.50
N ASN A 189 -22.09 6.90 -7.32
CA ASN A 189 -21.15 7.93 -7.77
C ASN A 189 -20.34 8.60 -6.63
N LEU A 190 -20.30 7.96 -5.47
CA LEU A 190 -19.49 8.38 -4.34
C LEU A 190 -18.03 7.90 -4.49
N PHE A 191 -17.07 8.72 -4.07
CA PHE A 191 -15.65 8.35 -4.03
C PHE A 191 -15.17 8.23 -2.59
N SER A 192 -14.49 7.14 -2.27
CA SER A 192 -13.71 6.97 -1.05
C SER A 192 -12.25 7.28 -1.34
N VAL A 193 -11.68 8.28 -0.68
CA VAL A 193 -10.30 8.73 -0.87
C VAL A 193 -9.48 8.43 0.38
N THR A 194 -8.40 7.67 0.22
CA THR A 194 -7.48 7.38 1.34
C THR A 194 -6.59 8.58 1.61
N LEU A 195 -6.75 9.21 2.78
CA LEU A 195 -5.89 10.27 3.31
C LEU A 195 -4.81 9.63 4.17
N ARG A 196 -3.78 9.11 3.52
CA ARG A 196 -2.82 8.16 4.12
C ARG A 196 -2.17 8.68 5.40
N ASP A 197 -1.58 9.88 5.34
CA ASP A 197 -0.78 10.41 6.45
C ASP A 197 -1.66 11.07 7.53
N ALA A 198 -2.93 11.39 7.20
CA ALA A 198 -3.92 11.82 8.17
C ALA A 198 -4.56 10.67 8.95
N GLY A 199 -4.41 9.41 8.51
CA GLY A 199 -5.10 8.27 9.12
C GLY A 199 -6.62 8.31 8.91
N GLN A 200 -7.07 8.86 7.79
CA GLN A 200 -8.49 9.11 7.50
C GLN A 200 -8.86 8.64 6.10
N ILE A 201 -10.14 8.54 5.86
CA ILE A 201 -10.71 8.61 4.51
C ILE A 201 -11.57 9.85 4.35
N ALA A 202 -11.66 10.35 3.12
CA ALA A 202 -12.67 11.34 2.74
C ALA A 202 -13.69 10.68 1.82
N LEU A 203 -14.97 11.01 2.02
CA LEU A 203 -16.03 10.69 1.09
C LEU A 203 -16.34 11.95 0.27
N ILE A 204 -16.30 11.82 -1.06
CA ILE A 204 -16.54 12.93 -2.00
C ILE A 204 -17.72 12.56 -2.88
N ASP A 205 -18.70 13.44 -2.97
CA ASP A 205 -19.82 13.30 -3.92
C ASP A 205 -19.33 13.53 -5.36
N GLY A 206 -19.51 12.53 -6.21
CA GLY A 206 -19.01 12.55 -7.59
C GLY A 206 -19.76 13.51 -8.52
N HIS A 207 -20.96 13.98 -8.17
CA HIS A 207 -21.70 14.97 -8.95
C HIS A 207 -21.24 16.39 -8.63
N SER A 208 -21.31 16.78 -7.36
CA SER A 208 -20.91 18.13 -6.90
C SER A 208 -19.41 18.32 -6.83
N LYS A 209 -18.63 17.25 -6.66
CA LYS A 209 -17.20 17.22 -6.37
C LYS A 209 -16.85 17.88 -5.03
N GLU A 210 -17.81 17.86 -4.10
CA GLU A 210 -17.65 18.42 -2.77
C GLU A 210 -17.42 17.32 -1.73
N LEU A 211 -16.72 17.68 -0.66
CA LEU A 211 -16.51 16.80 0.48
C LEU A 211 -17.84 16.52 1.19
N VAL A 212 -18.18 15.25 1.37
CA VAL A 212 -19.30 14.82 2.20
C VAL A 212 -18.88 14.78 3.67
N THR A 213 -17.81 14.06 3.97
CA THR A 213 -17.25 13.93 5.32
C THR A 213 -15.84 13.35 5.28
N THR A 214 -15.07 13.55 6.35
CA THR A 214 -13.85 12.79 6.66
C THR A 214 -14.11 11.87 7.84
N ILE A 215 -13.51 10.68 7.84
CA ILE A 215 -13.71 9.65 8.85
C ILE A 215 -12.35 9.14 9.30
N ASP A 216 -12.11 9.18 10.61
CA ASP A 216 -10.90 8.61 11.21
C ASP A 216 -10.89 7.09 11.05
N THR A 217 -9.73 6.54 10.70
CA THR A 217 -9.53 5.10 10.49
C THR A 217 -8.24 4.64 11.18
N GLY A 218 -7.36 3.90 10.51
CA GLY A 218 -6.09 3.45 11.07
C GLY A 218 -4.90 4.25 10.55
N TYR A 219 -3.73 3.98 11.08
CA TYR A 219 -2.47 4.58 10.64
C TYR A 219 -2.10 4.15 9.21
N ALA A 220 -1.64 5.11 8.42
CA ALA A 220 -1.22 4.92 7.03
C ALA A 220 -2.25 4.12 6.22
N VAL A 221 -3.47 4.68 6.13
CA VAL A 221 -4.61 4.10 5.41
C VAL A 221 -4.18 3.61 4.04
N HIS A 222 -4.54 2.37 3.72
CA HIS A 222 -4.05 1.74 2.51
C HIS A 222 -5.13 1.57 1.44
N ILE A 223 -6.20 0.89 1.75
CA ILE A 223 -7.29 0.66 0.80
C ILE A 223 -8.66 0.70 1.49
N SER A 224 -9.68 0.91 0.67
CA SER A 224 -11.08 0.67 1.02
C SER A 224 -11.70 -0.35 0.07
N ARG A 225 -12.65 -1.16 0.58
CA ARG A 225 -13.43 -2.15 -0.16
C ARG A 225 -14.89 -1.97 0.10
N MET A 226 -15.68 -2.12 -0.96
CA MET A 226 -17.13 -2.07 -0.87
C MET A 226 -17.73 -3.44 -0.56
N SER A 227 -18.72 -3.47 0.30
CA SER A 227 -19.59 -4.63 0.49
C SER A 227 -20.40 -4.95 -0.77
N ALA A 228 -20.88 -6.19 -0.90
CA ALA A 228 -21.67 -6.63 -2.04
C ALA A 228 -22.97 -5.83 -2.20
N SER A 229 -23.59 -5.41 -1.10
CA SER A 229 -24.80 -4.57 -1.12
C SER A 229 -24.53 -3.11 -1.49
N GLY A 230 -23.28 -2.65 -1.50
CA GLY A 230 -22.93 -1.24 -1.68
C GLY A 230 -23.23 -0.35 -0.46
N ARG A 231 -23.57 -0.96 0.69
CA ARG A 231 -23.87 -0.24 1.93
C ARG A 231 -22.65 0.05 2.78
N TYR A 232 -21.78 -0.96 2.95
CA TYR A 232 -20.65 -0.87 3.87
C TYR A 232 -19.34 -0.64 3.13
N LEU A 233 -18.51 0.23 3.71
CA LEU A 233 -17.15 0.46 3.28
C LEU A 233 -16.19 -0.08 4.36
N PHE A 234 -15.35 -1.02 3.98
CA PHE A 234 -14.30 -1.59 4.82
C PHE A 234 -12.99 -0.90 4.52
N VAL A 235 -12.39 -0.31 5.53
CA VAL A 235 -11.12 0.42 5.40
C VAL A 235 -10.06 -0.24 6.24
N ILE A 236 -8.86 -0.43 5.69
CA ILE A 236 -7.73 -0.99 6.42
C ILE A 236 -6.55 -0.02 6.44
N GLY A 237 -5.98 0.17 7.62
CA GLY A 237 -4.72 0.84 7.85
C GLY A 237 -3.53 -0.13 7.88
N ARG A 238 -2.33 0.42 7.80
CA ARG A 238 -1.10 -0.38 7.91
C ARG A 238 -0.90 -0.97 9.31
N ASP A 239 -1.48 -0.36 10.33
CA ASP A 239 -1.56 -0.85 11.72
C ASP A 239 -2.49 -2.04 11.90
N ALA A 240 -3.04 -2.58 10.81
CA ALA A 240 -4.00 -3.68 10.79
C ALA A 240 -5.37 -3.35 11.41
N LYS A 241 -5.67 -2.08 11.64
CA LYS A 241 -7.00 -1.63 12.04
C LYS A 241 -7.96 -1.71 10.87
N ILE A 242 -9.10 -2.37 11.08
CA ILE A 242 -10.25 -2.38 10.17
C ILE A 242 -11.30 -1.42 10.73
N THR A 243 -11.77 -0.54 9.87
CA THR A 243 -12.88 0.38 10.17
C THR A 243 -14.04 0.05 9.23
N LEU A 244 -15.20 -0.28 9.80
CA LEU A 244 -16.45 -0.51 9.07
C LEU A 244 -17.28 0.76 9.06
N ILE A 245 -17.57 1.30 7.89
CA ILE A 245 -18.35 2.52 7.70
C ILE A 245 -19.68 2.16 7.06
N ASP A 246 -20.78 2.64 7.64
CA ASP A 246 -22.12 2.50 7.07
C ASP A 246 -22.48 3.77 6.26
N LEU A 247 -22.58 3.61 4.95
CA LEU A 247 -22.92 4.68 4.00
C LEU A 247 -24.42 5.05 4.03
N TRP A 248 -25.28 4.22 4.65
CA TRP A 248 -26.70 4.49 4.78
C TRP A 248 -27.07 5.41 5.94
N MET A 249 -26.15 5.66 6.87
CA MET A 249 -26.37 6.61 7.97
C MET A 249 -26.69 8.00 7.41
N GLU A 250 -27.43 8.83 8.14
CA GLU A 250 -27.73 10.23 7.77
C GLU A 250 -26.45 11.00 7.35
N THR A 251 -25.37 10.82 8.08
CA THR A 251 -23.99 11.11 7.64
C THR A 251 -23.21 9.83 7.75
N PRO A 252 -22.58 9.34 6.67
CA PRO A 252 -21.74 8.15 6.71
C PRO A 252 -20.73 8.20 7.84
N ARG A 253 -20.61 7.11 8.61
CA ARG A 253 -19.73 7.05 9.78
C ARG A 253 -19.32 5.63 10.14
N THR A 254 -18.29 5.51 10.96
CA THR A 254 -17.84 4.25 11.55
C THR A 254 -18.94 3.62 12.43
N VAL A 255 -19.21 2.34 12.20
CA VAL A 255 -20.17 1.53 12.96
C VAL A 255 -19.54 0.37 13.71
N ALA A 256 -18.35 -0.09 13.28
CA ALA A 256 -17.54 -1.06 14.03
C ALA A 256 -16.06 -0.89 13.68
N GLU A 257 -15.18 -1.35 14.55
CA GLU A 257 -13.73 -1.36 14.35
C GLU A 257 -13.07 -2.53 15.09
N ILE A 258 -11.89 -2.96 14.59
CA ILE A 258 -11.09 -4.02 15.17
C ILE A 258 -9.64 -3.93 14.68
N ASP A 259 -8.68 -4.34 15.53
CA ASP A 259 -7.32 -4.61 15.10
C ASP A 259 -7.18 -6.11 14.78
N THR A 260 -6.68 -6.43 13.58
CA THR A 260 -6.58 -7.81 13.08
C THR A 260 -5.17 -8.37 13.15
N GLY A 261 -4.23 -7.57 13.57
CA GLY A 261 -2.80 -7.89 13.66
C GLY A 261 -2.00 -6.67 14.05
N LEU A 262 -0.74 -6.64 13.64
CA LEU A 262 0.18 -5.54 13.92
C LEU A 262 0.63 -4.82 12.63
N GLU A 263 0.52 -5.47 11.49
CA GLU A 263 0.70 -4.89 10.17
C GLU A 263 -0.19 -5.63 9.16
N ALA A 264 -0.94 -4.88 8.34
CA ALA A 264 -1.81 -5.47 7.32
C ALA A 264 -1.92 -4.58 6.08
N ARG A 265 -2.49 -5.16 5.01
CA ARG A 265 -2.71 -4.41 3.77
C ARG A 265 -3.96 -4.78 3.00
N SER A 266 -4.63 -5.86 3.34
CA SER A 266 -5.73 -6.37 2.52
C SER A 266 -6.96 -6.65 3.36
N VAL A 267 -8.10 -6.19 2.87
CA VAL A 267 -9.45 -6.49 3.36
C VAL A 267 -10.36 -6.76 2.19
N GLU A 268 -11.31 -7.68 2.32
CA GLU A 268 -12.32 -7.97 1.31
C GLU A 268 -13.59 -8.47 1.99
N THR A 269 -14.70 -8.52 1.25
CA THR A 269 -16.01 -8.99 1.75
C THR A 269 -16.56 -10.12 0.89
N SER A 270 -17.45 -10.94 1.45
CA SER A 270 -18.13 -11.99 0.69
C SER A 270 -19.13 -11.39 -0.30
N LYS A 271 -19.01 -11.78 -1.60
CA LYS A 271 -19.80 -11.24 -2.70
C LYS A 271 -20.62 -12.31 -3.45
N TYR A 272 -20.37 -13.60 -3.16
CA TYR A 272 -21.07 -14.68 -3.85
C TYR A 272 -22.57 -14.68 -3.53
N PRO A 273 -23.47 -14.92 -4.51
CA PRO A 273 -24.92 -14.91 -4.31
C PRO A 273 -25.40 -15.80 -3.16
N GLY A 274 -26.18 -15.22 -2.24
CA GLY A 274 -26.65 -15.86 -0.99
C GLY A 274 -25.66 -15.78 0.18
N TRP A 275 -24.51 -15.15 -0.03
CA TRP A 275 -23.48 -14.90 0.99
C TRP A 275 -23.04 -13.44 1.05
N GLU A 276 -23.77 -12.58 0.33
CA GLU A 276 -23.47 -11.16 0.25
C GLU A 276 -23.38 -10.54 1.65
N ASP A 277 -22.29 -9.81 1.91
CA ASP A 277 -22.01 -9.09 3.18
C ASP A 277 -21.95 -9.96 4.45
N LYS A 278 -22.04 -11.29 4.32
CA LYS A 278 -22.07 -12.19 5.49
C LYS A 278 -20.73 -12.23 6.21
N TYR A 279 -19.65 -12.20 5.47
CA TYR A 279 -18.30 -12.26 6.00
C TYR A 279 -17.42 -11.16 5.44
N ALA A 280 -16.44 -10.75 6.25
CA ALA A 280 -15.27 -9.99 5.84
C ALA A 280 -14.01 -10.80 6.13
N ILE A 281 -12.94 -10.55 5.38
CA ILE A 281 -11.64 -11.17 5.59
C ILE A 281 -10.56 -10.10 5.58
N ALA A 282 -9.61 -10.16 6.53
CA ALA A 282 -8.41 -9.31 6.53
C ALA A 282 -7.16 -10.17 6.45
N GLY A 283 -6.21 -9.75 5.63
CA GLY A 283 -4.91 -10.38 5.48
C GLY A 283 -3.81 -9.54 6.10
N THR A 284 -3.01 -10.16 6.96
CA THR A 284 -1.96 -9.48 7.71
C THR A 284 -0.56 -9.80 7.16
N TYR A 285 0.34 -8.83 7.34
CA TYR A 285 1.76 -9.00 7.14
C TYR A 285 2.42 -9.57 8.39
N TRP A 286 1.95 -9.12 9.56
CA TRP A 286 2.36 -9.69 10.83
C TRP A 286 1.22 -9.69 11.88
N PRO A 287 0.99 -10.80 12.57
CA PRO A 287 1.47 -12.15 12.22
C PRO A 287 1.05 -12.56 10.80
N PRO A 288 1.78 -13.47 10.11
CA PRO A 288 1.40 -13.91 8.77
C PRO A 288 0.19 -14.84 8.83
N GLN A 289 -0.99 -14.25 8.69
CA GLN A 289 -2.28 -14.92 8.86
C GLN A 289 -3.38 -14.15 8.11
N PHE A 290 -4.55 -14.74 8.01
CA PHE A 290 -5.77 -14.01 7.73
C PHE A 290 -6.82 -14.30 8.80
N VAL A 291 -7.74 -13.38 8.97
CA VAL A 291 -8.89 -13.51 9.86
C VAL A 291 -10.18 -13.35 9.08
N VAL A 292 -11.11 -14.29 9.25
CA VAL A 292 -12.49 -14.16 8.79
C VAL A 292 -13.33 -13.57 9.91
N MET A 293 -14.13 -12.58 9.59
CA MET A 293 -14.96 -11.80 10.49
C MET A 293 -16.41 -11.81 10.02
N ASP A 294 -17.33 -11.55 10.94
CA ASP A 294 -18.71 -11.21 10.61
C ASP A 294 -18.76 -9.90 9.82
N GLY A 295 -19.51 -9.85 8.72
CA GLY A 295 -19.52 -8.72 7.79
C GLY A 295 -20.24 -7.48 8.31
N ASP A 296 -21.17 -7.64 9.27
CA ASP A 296 -21.93 -6.54 9.84
C ASP A 296 -21.29 -5.95 11.11
N THR A 297 -20.57 -6.77 11.87
CA THR A 297 -20.09 -6.39 13.21
C THR A 297 -18.57 -6.40 13.33
N LEU A 298 -17.83 -6.98 12.38
CA LEU A 298 -16.41 -7.28 12.46
C LEU A 298 -16.05 -8.27 13.59
N GLU A 299 -17.01 -9.04 14.15
CA GLU A 299 -16.67 -10.07 15.14
C GLU A 299 -15.64 -11.02 14.53
N PRO A 300 -14.46 -11.23 15.16
CA PRO A 300 -13.45 -12.14 14.62
C PRO A 300 -13.88 -13.60 14.88
N LEU A 301 -14.04 -14.37 13.79
CA LEU A 301 -14.60 -15.72 13.82
C LEU A 301 -13.53 -16.79 13.66
N LYS A 302 -12.57 -16.60 12.74
CA LYS A 302 -11.58 -17.62 12.40
C LYS A 302 -10.25 -16.99 12.01
N ILE A 303 -9.15 -17.48 12.58
CA ILE A 303 -7.78 -17.14 12.17
C ILE A 303 -7.13 -18.35 11.50
N VAL A 304 -6.38 -18.08 10.42
CA VAL A 304 -5.58 -19.09 9.73
C VAL A 304 -4.18 -18.56 9.46
N SER A 305 -3.17 -19.29 9.92
CA SER A 305 -1.76 -18.96 9.64
C SER A 305 -1.40 -19.31 8.19
N THR A 306 -0.66 -18.43 7.54
CA THR A 306 -0.18 -18.62 6.15
C THR A 306 1.23 -19.18 6.06
N ARG A 307 1.87 -19.50 7.21
CA ARG A 307 3.21 -20.09 7.26
C ARG A 307 3.26 -21.42 6.50
N GLY A 308 4.30 -21.63 5.70
CA GLY A 308 4.37 -22.82 4.86
C GLY A 308 5.59 -22.90 3.95
N MET A 309 5.57 -23.88 3.04
CA MET A 309 6.65 -24.11 2.09
C MET A 309 6.51 -23.24 0.85
N THR A 310 7.63 -22.72 0.36
CA THR A 310 7.73 -21.98 -0.90
C THR A 310 7.52 -22.90 -2.10
N VAL A 311 6.98 -22.37 -3.20
CA VAL A 311 6.67 -23.16 -4.40
C VAL A 311 7.93 -23.61 -5.17
N ASP A 312 9.00 -22.83 -5.11
CA ASP A 312 10.22 -23.00 -5.91
C ASP A 312 11.31 -23.82 -5.19
N THR A 313 11.63 -23.47 -3.94
CA THR A 313 12.73 -24.13 -3.21
C THR A 313 12.25 -25.19 -2.22
N GLN A 314 10.94 -25.25 -1.93
CA GLN A 314 10.34 -26.13 -0.90
C GLN A 314 10.94 -25.89 0.50
N GLU A 315 11.39 -24.67 0.75
CA GLU A 315 11.87 -24.24 2.06
C GLU A 315 10.73 -23.66 2.88
N TYR A 316 10.75 -23.90 4.18
CA TYR A 316 9.77 -23.32 5.10
C TYR A 316 9.96 -21.80 5.22
N HIS A 317 8.92 -21.03 4.89
CA HIS A 317 8.90 -19.59 5.11
C HIS A 317 8.08 -19.26 6.37
N PRO A 318 8.68 -18.59 7.38
CA PRO A 318 8.01 -18.33 8.66
C PRO A 318 7.13 -17.08 8.66
N GLU A 319 7.25 -16.20 7.66
CA GLU A 319 6.51 -14.93 7.56
C GLU A 319 5.99 -14.64 6.14
N PRO A 320 5.19 -15.55 5.54
CA PRO A 320 4.61 -15.28 4.24
C PRO A 320 3.38 -14.37 4.40
N ARG A 321 3.50 -13.14 3.89
CA ARG A 321 2.51 -12.09 4.03
C ARG A 321 1.32 -12.29 3.11
N VAL A 322 0.12 -11.89 3.56
CA VAL A 322 -1.06 -11.82 2.71
C VAL A 322 -1.06 -10.48 1.95
N ALA A 323 -0.77 -10.52 0.65
CA ALA A 323 -0.58 -9.32 -0.15
C ALA A 323 -1.88 -8.73 -0.68
N ALA A 324 -2.78 -9.57 -1.18
CA ALA A 324 -4.08 -9.19 -1.71
C ALA A 324 -5.12 -10.28 -1.45
N ILE A 325 -6.37 -9.86 -1.35
CA ILE A 325 -7.53 -10.74 -1.28
C ILE A 325 -8.59 -10.22 -2.25
N VAL A 326 -9.26 -11.13 -2.95
CA VAL A 326 -10.45 -10.84 -3.74
C VAL A 326 -11.55 -11.85 -3.43
N ALA A 327 -12.82 -11.46 -3.59
CA ALA A 327 -13.95 -12.37 -3.48
C ALA A 327 -14.21 -13.05 -4.82
N SER A 328 -14.36 -14.37 -4.85
CA SER A 328 -14.70 -15.12 -6.04
C SER A 328 -16.14 -14.82 -6.50
N HIS A 329 -16.33 -14.70 -7.81
CA HIS A 329 -17.64 -14.58 -8.43
C HIS A 329 -18.28 -15.93 -8.77
N GLU A 330 -17.47 -17.00 -8.81
CA GLU A 330 -17.89 -18.34 -9.22
C GLU A 330 -18.21 -19.27 -8.04
N HIS A 331 -17.62 -19.03 -6.87
CA HIS A 331 -17.76 -19.84 -5.66
C HIS A 331 -17.83 -18.96 -4.40
N PRO A 332 -18.43 -19.47 -3.29
CA PRO A 332 -18.41 -18.79 -2.01
C PRO A 332 -17.00 -18.84 -1.36
N GLU A 333 -16.02 -18.21 -2.01
CA GLU A 333 -14.61 -18.27 -1.67
C GLU A 333 -13.95 -16.90 -1.64
N PHE A 334 -12.94 -16.77 -0.80
CA PHE A 334 -11.93 -15.73 -0.92
C PHE A 334 -10.69 -16.29 -1.62
N ILE A 335 -10.11 -15.52 -2.54
CA ILE A 335 -8.84 -15.82 -3.19
C ILE A 335 -7.76 -15.00 -2.52
N VAL A 336 -6.80 -15.67 -1.87
CA VAL A 336 -5.81 -15.07 -0.99
C VAL A 336 -4.40 -15.24 -1.56
N ASN A 337 -3.73 -14.14 -1.86
CA ASN A 337 -2.36 -14.14 -2.35
C ASN A 337 -1.36 -14.24 -1.20
N VAL A 338 -0.69 -15.38 -1.04
CA VAL A 338 0.34 -15.61 -0.03
C VAL A 338 1.72 -15.35 -0.64
N LYS A 339 2.23 -14.17 -0.37
CA LYS A 339 3.30 -13.51 -1.13
C LYS A 339 4.59 -14.32 -1.23
N GLU A 340 5.21 -14.64 -0.10
CA GLU A 340 6.56 -15.24 -0.07
C GLU A 340 6.56 -16.73 -0.34
N THR A 341 5.46 -17.44 -0.08
CA THR A 341 5.34 -18.84 -0.48
C THR A 341 5.06 -19.00 -1.97
N GLY A 342 4.45 -17.98 -2.59
CA GLY A 342 4.06 -18.03 -4.00
C GLY A 342 2.80 -18.85 -4.25
N LYS A 343 2.00 -19.09 -3.19
CA LYS A 343 0.76 -19.86 -3.26
C LYS A 343 -0.45 -18.95 -3.28
N ILE A 344 -1.43 -19.28 -4.08
CA ILE A 344 -2.77 -18.67 -4.06
C ILE A 344 -3.70 -19.64 -3.34
N TRP A 345 -4.39 -19.15 -2.31
CA TRP A 345 -5.30 -19.96 -1.51
C TRP A 345 -6.74 -19.61 -1.84
N LEU A 346 -7.53 -20.64 -2.20
CA LEU A 346 -8.99 -20.55 -2.35
C LEU A 346 -9.61 -20.97 -1.03
N VAL A 347 -10.20 -20.01 -0.32
CA VAL A 347 -10.71 -20.20 1.05
C VAL A 347 -12.23 -20.25 0.98
N ASP A 348 -12.79 -21.45 1.04
CA ASP A 348 -14.23 -21.67 1.08
C ASP A 348 -14.79 -21.29 2.44
N TYR A 349 -15.71 -20.31 2.47
CA TYR A 349 -16.29 -19.79 3.70
C TYR A 349 -17.67 -20.36 4.02
N THR A 350 -18.11 -21.44 3.35
CA THR A 350 -19.41 -22.04 3.61
C THR A 350 -19.52 -22.72 4.98
N ASP A 351 -18.40 -23.24 5.48
CA ASP A 351 -18.30 -23.85 6.82
C ASP A 351 -16.99 -23.40 7.50
N LEU A 352 -17.08 -22.39 8.38
CA LEU A 352 -15.91 -21.87 9.09
C LEU A 352 -15.38 -22.82 10.18
N ASP A 353 -16.18 -23.76 10.66
CA ASP A 353 -15.73 -24.75 11.64
C ASP A 353 -14.82 -25.80 10.99
N ASN A 354 -15.14 -26.18 9.74
CA ASN A 354 -14.38 -27.11 8.92
C ASN A 354 -13.87 -26.42 7.64
N LEU A 355 -13.13 -25.33 7.81
CA LEU A 355 -12.69 -24.47 6.73
C LEU A 355 -11.89 -25.26 5.67
N GLU A 356 -12.37 -25.28 4.44
CA GLU A 356 -11.67 -25.84 3.30
C GLU A 356 -10.79 -24.79 2.62
N VAL A 357 -9.52 -25.15 2.36
CA VAL A 357 -8.54 -24.30 1.67
C VAL A 357 -7.87 -25.09 0.57
N ALA A 358 -8.12 -24.76 -0.68
CA ALA A 358 -7.34 -25.25 -1.80
C ALA A 358 -6.12 -24.32 -2.01
N MET A 359 -4.94 -24.93 -2.20
CA MET A 359 -3.68 -24.19 -2.38
C MET A 359 -3.17 -24.40 -3.79
N LEU A 360 -3.09 -23.36 -4.57
CA LEU A 360 -2.57 -23.36 -5.93
C LEU A 360 -1.11 -22.88 -5.93
N ASP A 361 -0.23 -23.67 -6.56
CA ASP A 361 1.17 -23.29 -6.72
C ASP A 361 1.32 -22.34 -7.89
N ALA A 362 1.70 -21.08 -7.60
CA ALA A 362 1.91 -20.03 -8.60
C ALA A 362 3.40 -19.64 -8.68
N ALA A 363 3.75 -18.42 -8.35
CA ALA A 363 5.13 -17.95 -8.34
C ALA A 363 5.36 -16.96 -7.20
N ARG A 364 6.59 -16.92 -6.69
CA ARG A 364 6.94 -16.03 -5.58
C ARG A 364 6.92 -14.58 -5.97
N PHE A 365 6.71 -13.86 -5.15
CA PHE A 365 6.24 -12.66 -4.49
C PHE A 365 4.95 -12.18 -5.13
N LEU A 366 3.87 -12.93 -4.88
CA LEU A 366 2.51 -12.50 -5.23
C LEU A 366 2.21 -11.13 -4.64
N HIS A 367 1.51 -10.31 -5.40
CA HIS A 367 1.15 -8.97 -5.00
C HIS A 367 -0.34 -8.71 -5.28
N ASP A 368 -0.67 -7.64 -5.98
CA ASP A 368 -2.01 -7.28 -6.38
C ASP A 368 -2.41 -7.91 -7.71
N GLY A 369 -3.67 -7.82 -8.03
CA GLY A 369 -4.26 -8.32 -9.26
C GLY A 369 -5.74 -7.98 -9.35
N GLY A 370 -6.36 -8.34 -10.43
CA GLY A 370 -7.77 -8.11 -10.71
C GLY A 370 -8.38 -9.17 -11.59
N TRP A 371 -9.67 -9.04 -11.79
CA TRP A 371 -10.45 -9.93 -12.63
C TRP A 371 -10.28 -9.59 -14.11
N ASP A 372 -10.36 -10.61 -14.97
CA ASP A 372 -10.64 -10.41 -16.39
C ASP A 372 -12.05 -9.85 -16.60
N GLN A 373 -12.38 -9.47 -17.82
CA GLN A 373 -13.68 -8.91 -18.16
C GLN A 373 -14.85 -9.86 -17.82
N THR A 374 -14.64 -11.18 -17.85
CA THR A 374 -15.68 -12.18 -17.54
C THR A 374 -15.87 -12.41 -16.04
N LYS A 375 -14.92 -11.97 -15.20
CA LYS A 375 -14.84 -12.21 -13.75
C LYS A 375 -14.69 -13.70 -13.37
N ARG A 376 -14.34 -14.54 -14.33
CA ARG A 376 -13.98 -15.94 -14.11
C ARG A 376 -12.50 -16.09 -13.77
N TYR A 377 -11.64 -15.33 -14.45
CA TYR A 377 -10.21 -15.48 -14.33
C TYR A 377 -9.62 -14.34 -13.48
N PHE A 378 -8.90 -14.72 -12.44
CA PHE A 378 -8.16 -13.79 -11.59
C PHE A 378 -6.70 -13.74 -12.02
N LEU A 379 -6.23 -12.56 -12.44
CA LEU A 379 -4.86 -12.34 -12.86
C LEU A 379 -4.10 -11.56 -11.76
N THR A 380 -2.97 -12.09 -11.31
CA THR A 380 -2.20 -11.48 -10.23
C THR A 380 -0.70 -11.49 -10.50
N ALA A 381 -0.04 -10.39 -10.11
CA ALA A 381 1.39 -10.23 -10.31
C ALA A 381 2.20 -11.04 -9.29
N ALA A 382 3.11 -11.87 -9.78
CA ALA A 382 4.24 -12.40 -9.03
C ALA A 382 5.46 -11.53 -9.37
N ASN A 383 5.51 -10.33 -8.76
CA ASN A 383 6.28 -9.22 -9.29
C ASN A 383 7.81 -9.44 -9.32
N GLN A 384 8.40 -10.07 -8.29
CA GLN A 384 9.84 -10.38 -8.34
C GLN A 384 10.19 -11.60 -9.23
N SER A 385 9.18 -12.40 -9.61
CA SER A 385 9.32 -13.48 -10.59
C SER A 385 9.08 -13.02 -12.03
N ASN A 386 8.68 -11.74 -12.24
CA ASN A 386 8.31 -11.17 -13.54
C ASN A 386 7.24 -11.99 -14.25
N LYS A 387 6.22 -12.42 -13.52
CA LYS A 387 5.12 -13.25 -14.02
C LYS A 387 3.77 -12.72 -13.59
N ILE A 388 2.76 -13.05 -14.39
CA ILE A 388 1.36 -12.94 -14.01
C ILE A 388 0.81 -14.36 -13.86
N ALA A 389 0.27 -14.66 -12.70
CA ALA A 389 -0.45 -15.90 -12.44
C ALA A 389 -1.92 -15.71 -12.82
N VAL A 390 -2.47 -16.66 -13.57
CA VAL A 390 -3.88 -16.70 -13.98
C VAL A 390 -4.56 -17.87 -13.27
N VAL A 391 -5.60 -17.58 -12.52
CA VAL A 391 -6.41 -18.57 -11.81
C VAL A 391 -7.78 -18.64 -12.46
N ASP A 392 -8.19 -19.83 -12.89
CA ASP A 392 -9.58 -20.11 -13.21
C ASP A 392 -10.35 -20.33 -11.91
N SER A 393 -11.11 -19.33 -11.48
CA SER A 393 -11.85 -19.39 -10.23
C SER A 393 -13.04 -20.35 -10.29
N LYS A 394 -13.54 -20.66 -11.49
CA LYS A 394 -14.63 -21.59 -11.70
C LYS A 394 -14.19 -23.05 -11.56
N ASP A 395 -13.10 -23.40 -12.22
CA ASP A 395 -12.56 -24.76 -12.18
C ASP A 395 -11.57 -24.94 -11.00
N ARG A 396 -11.26 -23.85 -10.25
CA ARG A 396 -10.43 -23.82 -9.04
C ARG A 396 -9.02 -24.33 -9.28
N GLU A 397 -8.39 -23.90 -10.38
CA GLU A 397 -7.05 -24.33 -10.79
C GLU A 397 -6.19 -23.19 -11.34
N MET A 398 -4.89 -23.45 -11.42
CA MET A 398 -3.97 -22.56 -12.12
C MET A 398 -4.13 -22.76 -13.62
N GLU A 399 -4.58 -21.72 -14.31
CA GLU A 399 -4.71 -21.72 -15.77
C GLU A 399 -3.37 -21.48 -16.47
N ALA A 400 -2.63 -20.48 -16.03
CA ALA A 400 -1.36 -20.12 -16.64
C ALA A 400 -0.41 -19.34 -15.71
N LEU A 401 0.89 -19.36 -16.09
CA LEU A 401 1.90 -18.43 -15.61
C LEU A 401 2.48 -17.68 -16.81
N VAL A 402 2.06 -16.46 -17.02
CA VAL A 402 2.44 -15.63 -18.16
C VAL A 402 3.71 -14.84 -17.83
N ASP A 403 4.70 -14.86 -18.72
CA ASP A 403 5.88 -14.01 -18.58
C ASP A 403 5.50 -12.54 -18.82
N ALA A 404 5.80 -11.70 -17.85
CA ALA A 404 5.61 -10.27 -17.90
C ALA A 404 6.94 -9.52 -17.88
N LYS A 405 6.90 -8.21 -18.04
CA LYS A 405 8.11 -7.39 -17.98
C LYS A 405 8.56 -7.15 -16.54
N LYS A 406 9.62 -6.38 -16.37
CA LYS A 406 10.33 -6.25 -15.09
C LYS A 406 9.46 -5.67 -13.97
N ILE A 407 9.18 -6.47 -12.96
CA ILE A 407 8.41 -6.14 -11.75
C ILE A 407 7.00 -5.65 -12.13
N PRO A 408 6.13 -6.53 -12.68
CA PRO A 408 4.77 -6.16 -13.02
C PRO A 408 4.01 -5.67 -11.80
N HIS A 409 3.23 -4.61 -11.97
CA HIS A 409 2.44 -3.99 -10.90
C HIS A 409 1.13 -3.45 -11.47
N PRO A 410 0.09 -4.28 -11.55
CA PRO A 410 -1.15 -3.92 -12.23
C PRO A 410 -2.06 -2.95 -11.44
N GLY A 411 -1.90 -2.86 -10.10
CA GLY A 411 -2.97 -2.39 -9.25
C GLY A 411 -4.12 -3.40 -9.30
N ARG A 412 -5.12 -3.16 -10.15
CA ARG A 412 -6.17 -4.15 -10.48
C ARG A 412 -6.11 -4.61 -11.94
N GLY A 413 -5.19 -4.02 -12.73
CA GLY A 413 -5.15 -4.17 -14.17
C GLY A 413 -6.22 -3.36 -14.89
N ALA A 414 -6.28 -3.51 -16.19
CA ALA A 414 -7.27 -2.84 -17.03
C ALA A 414 -7.75 -3.80 -18.13
N ASN A 415 -9.08 -3.89 -18.29
CA ASN A 415 -9.72 -4.75 -19.29
C ASN A 415 -10.20 -3.93 -20.48
N PHE A 416 -9.82 -4.32 -21.70
CA PHE A 416 -10.37 -3.75 -22.92
C PHE A 416 -10.30 -4.74 -24.09
N VAL A 417 -10.92 -4.39 -25.20
CA VAL A 417 -10.86 -5.18 -26.44
C VAL A 417 -9.80 -4.59 -27.35
N HIS A 418 -8.68 -5.29 -27.49
CA HIS A 418 -7.62 -4.91 -28.41
C HIS A 418 -8.08 -5.08 -29.87
N PRO A 419 -7.83 -4.12 -30.77
CA PRO A 419 -8.33 -4.19 -32.16
C PRO A 419 -7.88 -5.43 -32.94
N GLU A 420 -6.70 -5.97 -32.65
CA GLU A 420 -6.13 -7.14 -33.33
C GLU A 420 -6.30 -8.45 -32.52
N TYR A 421 -6.10 -8.40 -31.20
CA TYR A 421 -5.94 -9.61 -30.38
C TYR A 421 -7.21 -10.01 -29.62
N GLY A 422 -8.28 -9.20 -29.65
CA GLY A 422 -9.50 -9.44 -28.88
C GLY A 422 -9.40 -8.98 -27.43
N PRO A 423 -10.16 -9.59 -26.49
CA PRO A 423 -10.14 -9.20 -25.09
C PRO A 423 -8.74 -9.37 -24.44
N VAL A 424 -8.26 -8.31 -23.78
CA VAL A 424 -6.98 -8.29 -23.09
C VAL A 424 -7.15 -7.73 -21.67
N TRP A 425 -6.20 -8.13 -20.81
CA TRP A 425 -5.97 -7.54 -19.50
C TRP A 425 -4.56 -6.94 -19.47
N ALA A 426 -4.44 -5.69 -19.05
CA ALA A 426 -3.19 -4.93 -19.05
C ALA A 426 -2.55 -4.87 -17.67
N THR A 427 -1.22 -4.95 -17.63
CA THR A 427 -0.41 -4.65 -16.43
C THR A 427 0.73 -3.72 -16.75
N SER A 428 0.91 -2.69 -15.94
CA SER A 428 2.11 -1.84 -15.95
C SER A 428 3.27 -2.48 -15.18
N ALA A 429 4.41 -1.79 -15.09
CA ALA A 429 5.60 -2.29 -14.42
C ALA A 429 6.27 -1.23 -13.53
N LEU A 430 6.83 -1.67 -12.40
CA LEU A 430 7.70 -0.83 -11.55
C LEU A 430 9.11 -0.70 -12.12
N GLY A 431 9.60 -1.75 -12.76
CA GLY A 431 11.01 -1.89 -13.14
C GLY A 431 11.39 -1.33 -14.48
N ASN A 432 10.45 -1.02 -15.36
CA ASN A 432 10.65 -0.47 -16.69
C ASN A 432 9.39 0.21 -17.23
N ALA A 433 9.44 0.74 -18.47
CA ALA A 433 8.34 1.48 -19.08
C ALA A 433 7.25 0.60 -19.71
N ASP A 434 7.44 -0.72 -19.72
CA ASP A 434 6.59 -1.63 -20.49
C ASP A 434 5.22 -1.84 -19.81
N ILE A 435 4.17 -1.81 -20.62
CA ILE A 435 2.80 -2.22 -20.28
C ILE A 435 2.52 -3.50 -21.04
N THR A 436 2.33 -4.61 -20.33
CA THR A 436 2.11 -5.92 -20.94
C THR A 436 0.61 -6.17 -21.11
N LEU A 437 0.17 -6.49 -22.32
CA LEU A 437 -1.20 -6.88 -22.64
C LEU A 437 -1.29 -8.40 -22.72
N ILE A 438 -2.19 -8.99 -21.95
CA ILE A 438 -2.38 -10.46 -21.87
C ILE A 438 -3.75 -10.78 -22.43
N GLY A 439 -3.81 -11.66 -23.44
CA GLY A 439 -5.07 -12.16 -24.00
C GLY A 439 -5.87 -12.96 -22.97
N THR A 440 -7.19 -12.71 -22.88
CA THR A 440 -8.05 -13.26 -21.82
C THR A 440 -9.25 -14.05 -22.34
N ASP A 441 -9.34 -14.33 -23.64
CA ASP A 441 -10.46 -15.06 -24.23
C ASP A 441 -10.05 -16.44 -24.79
N PRO A 442 -10.07 -17.50 -23.97
CA PRO A 442 -9.70 -18.85 -24.42
C PRO A 442 -10.75 -19.48 -25.36
N LYS A 443 -11.94 -18.89 -25.46
CA LYS A 443 -13.04 -19.46 -26.25
C LYS A 443 -13.03 -19.00 -27.70
N ASP A 444 -13.02 -17.69 -27.92
CA ASP A 444 -13.15 -17.10 -29.26
C ASP A 444 -11.79 -16.63 -29.82
N HIS A 445 -10.75 -16.47 -28.95
CA HIS A 445 -9.37 -16.10 -29.30
C HIS A 445 -8.35 -17.06 -28.67
N PRO A 446 -8.46 -18.40 -28.85
CA PRO A 446 -7.65 -19.40 -28.13
C PRO A 446 -6.14 -19.29 -28.39
N ASP A 447 -5.75 -18.79 -29.57
CA ASP A 447 -4.33 -18.63 -29.93
C ASP A 447 -3.67 -17.44 -29.19
N ASN A 448 -4.45 -16.54 -28.64
CA ASN A 448 -4.00 -15.34 -27.91
C ASN A 448 -4.14 -15.51 -26.38
N ALA A 449 -4.95 -16.46 -25.94
CA ALA A 449 -5.28 -16.61 -24.51
C ALA A 449 -4.04 -16.97 -23.67
N TRP A 450 -3.93 -16.32 -22.54
CA TRP A 450 -2.88 -16.52 -21.54
C TRP A 450 -1.45 -16.34 -22.06
N GLN A 451 -1.29 -15.41 -23.00
CA GLN A 451 -0.01 -14.97 -23.54
C GLN A 451 0.10 -13.46 -23.51
N ALA A 452 1.31 -12.94 -23.37
CA ALA A 452 1.59 -11.56 -23.64
C ALA A 452 1.48 -11.33 -25.16
N VAL A 453 0.35 -10.78 -25.58
CA VAL A 453 0.03 -10.58 -27.02
C VAL A 453 0.63 -9.30 -27.56
N ASP A 454 0.82 -8.30 -26.70
CA ASP A 454 1.44 -7.03 -27.05
C ASP A 454 2.13 -6.39 -25.84
N VAL A 455 3.03 -5.43 -26.12
CA VAL A 455 3.75 -4.65 -25.11
C VAL A 455 3.85 -3.21 -25.54
N LEU A 456 3.12 -2.33 -24.87
CA LEU A 456 3.19 -0.90 -25.12
C LEU A 456 4.36 -0.27 -24.35
N GLU A 457 5.02 0.72 -24.92
CA GLU A 457 6.06 1.51 -24.25
C GLU A 457 5.43 2.77 -23.63
N GLY A 458 5.45 2.87 -22.30
CA GLY A 458 4.96 4.04 -21.54
C GLY A 458 6.07 5.06 -21.23
N GLN A 459 5.77 6.01 -20.33
CA GLN A 459 6.70 7.12 -19.99
C GLN A 459 7.94 6.66 -19.22
N GLY A 460 7.89 5.52 -18.52
CA GLY A 460 8.97 5.05 -17.67
C GLY A 460 8.53 4.00 -16.66
N GLY A 461 9.46 3.49 -15.87
CA GLY A 461 9.16 2.62 -14.73
C GLY A 461 8.57 3.39 -13.54
N GLY A 462 8.14 2.65 -12.53
CA GLY A 462 7.56 3.23 -11.31
C GLY A 462 6.05 3.42 -11.37
N SER A 463 5.37 2.76 -12.32
CA SER A 463 3.91 2.74 -12.39
C SER A 463 3.32 1.91 -11.25
N LEU A 464 2.24 2.39 -10.66
CA LEU A 464 1.44 1.71 -9.64
C LEU A 464 0.07 1.27 -10.17
N PHE A 465 -0.50 2.01 -11.11
CA PHE A 465 -1.83 1.74 -11.64
C PHE A 465 -1.90 1.93 -13.15
N VAL A 466 -2.56 0.97 -13.77
CA VAL A 466 -3.09 1.07 -15.13
C VAL A 466 -4.61 0.98 -15.03
N LYS A 467 -5.33 1.81 -15.77
CA LYS A 467 -6.79 1.90 -15.64
C LYS A 467 -7.48 2.25 -16.96
N THR A 468 -8.61 1.60 -17.19
CA THR A 468 -9.61 1.97 -18.20
C THR A 468 -11.02 1.80 -17.63
N HIS A 469 -12.03 2.01 -18.44
CA HIS A 469 -13.43 1.79 -18.09
C HIS A 469 -14.16 1.23 -19.31
N PRO A 470 -15.19 0.38 -19.17
CA PRO A 470 -15.95 -0.17 -20.31
C PRO A 470 -16.52 0.86 -21.28
N GLU A 471 -16.81 2.08 -20.80
CA GLU A 471 -17.33 3.19 -21.62
C GLU A 471 -16.23 4.14 -22.13
N SER A 472 -14.95 3.87 -21.82
CA SER A 472 -13.80 4.70 -22.23
C SER A 472 -13.08 4.09 -23.43
N ASN A 473 -12.52 4.95 -24.28
CA ASN A 473 -11.57 4.57 -25.33
C ASN A 473 -10.11 4.78 -24.91
N HIS A 474 -9.85 5.09 -23.64
CA HIS A 474 -8.52 5.45 -23.17
C HIS A 474 -7.98 4.48 -22.11
N LEU A 475 -6.69 4.21 -22.19
CA LEU A 475 -5.91 3.48 -21.18
C LEU A 475 -4.97 4.47 -20.49
N TYR A 476 -5.14 4.67 -19.18
CA TYR A 476 -4.35 5.58 -18.37
C TYR A 476 -3.28 4.81 -17.60
N VAL A 477 -2.04 5.34 -17.59
CA VAL A 477 -0.90 4.74 -16.90
C VAL A 477 -0.18 5.81 -16.08
N ASP A 478 -0.18 5.66 -14.76
CA ASP A 478 0.58 6.53 -13.85
C ASP A 478 2.04 6.09 -13.72
N THR A 479 2.90 7.00 -13.25
CA THR A 479 4.31 6.70 -12.96
C THR A 479 4.81 7.45 -11.71
N PRO A 480 4.09 7.40 -10.57
CA PRO A 480 4.40 8.22 -9.39
C PRO A 480 5.76 7.95 -8.76
N LEU A 481 6.37 6.79 -8.99
CA LEU A 481 7.66 6.42 -8.43
C LEU A 481 8.83 6.65 -9.38
N HIS A 482 8.59 7.25 -10.54
CA HIS A 482 9.67 7.60 -11.46
C HIS A 482 10.54 8.72 -10.87
N PRO A 483 11.90 8.64 -11.00
CA PRO A 483 12.80 9.62 -10.40
C PRO A 483 12.81 10.99 -11.11
N THR A 484 12.34 11.04 -12.36
CA THR A 484 12.25 12.29 -13.16
C THR A 484 10.89 12.93 -12.87
N GLU A 485 10.90 14.20 -12.45
CA GLU A 485 9.70 14.94 -12.03
C GLU A 485 8.68 15.07 -13.18
N GLU A 486 9.08 15.39 -14.38
CA GLU A 486 8.16 15.50 -15.52
C GLU A 486 7.36 14.21 -15.73
N VAL A 487 7.94 13.06 -15.46
CA VAL A 487 7.31 11.75 -15.60
C VAL A 487 6.41 11.45 -14.40
N SER A 488 6.91 11.65 -13.16
CA SER A 488 6.11 11.37 -11.95
C SER A 488 4.94 12.35 -11.73
N GLN A 489 4.97 13.49 -12.41
CA GLN A 489 3.98 14.58 -12.32
C GLN A 489 2.94 14.56 -13.45
N SER A 490 2.97 13.55 -14.30
CA SER A 490 2.10 13.41 -15.46
C SER A 490 1.55 11.99 -15.59
N VAL A 491 0.63 11.80 -16.52
CA VAL A 491 0.01 10.50 -16.82
C VAL A 491 0.06 10.26 -18.32
N ALA A 492 0.43 9.03 -18.73
CA ALA A 492 0.32 8.59 -20.11
C ALA A 492 -1.10 8.13 -20.41
N VAL A 493 -1.63 8.51 -21.57
CA VAL A 493 -2.95 8.13 -22.06
C VAL A 493 -2.81 7.54 -23.45
N PHE A 494 -3.22 6.29 -23.63
CA PHE A 494 -3.26 5.62 -24.92
C PHE A 494 -4.70 5.62 -25.46
N ASP A 495 -4.87 5.86 -26.74
CA ASP A 495 -6.12 5.55 -27.45
C ASP A 495 -6.16 4.05 -27.72
N ILE A 496 -7.11 3.35 -27.10
CA ILE A 496 -7.28 1.89 -27.24
C ILE A 496 -7.51 1.47 -28.70
N ASN A 497 -8.09 2.34 -29.51
CA ASN A 497 -8.36 2.06 -30.93
C ASN A 497 -7.11 2.25 -31.83
N ASN A 498 -6.07 2.95 -31.33
CA ASN A 498 -4.88 3.33 -32.09
C ASN A 498 -3.59 3.17 -31.26
N LEU A 499 -3.41 2.04 -30.60
CA LEU A 499 -2.29 1.79 -29.68
C LEU A 499 -0.90 1.97 -30.30
N ASP A 500 -0.76 1.72 -31.60
CA ASP A 500 0.48 1.91 -32.37
C ASP A 500 0.93 3.38 -32.49
N GLU A 501 0.03 4.34 -32.27
CA GLU A 501 0.36 5.77 -32.27
C GLU A 501 1.09 6.22 -30.98
N GLY A 502 1.17 5.31 -29.98
CA GLY A 502 1.77 5.58 -28.68
C GLY A 502 0.80 6.31 -27.75
N TYR A 503 1.32 7.21 -26.92
CA TYR A 503 0.53 7.88 -25.86
C TYR A 503 0.63 9.41 -25.92
N GLU A 504 -0.42 10.05 -25.43
CA GLU A 504 -0.43 11.47 -25.06
C GLU A 504 -0.06 11.62 -23.58
N VAL A 505 0.55 12.77 -23.22
CA VAL A 505 0.94 13.07 -21.83
C VAL A 505 0.06 14.16 -21.26
N LEU A 506 -0.69 13.84 -20.19
CA LEU A 506 -1.49 14.81 -19.46
C LEU A 506 -0.68 15.42 -18.30
N PRO A 507 -0.49 16.75 -18.26
CA PRO A 507 0.32 17.42 -17.24
C PRO A 507 -0.48 17.66 -15.96
N ILE A 508 -0.91 16.58 -15.28
CA ILE A 508 -1.89 16.57 -14.20
C ILE A 508 -1.42 17.43 -12.99
N ALA A 509 -0.15 17.31 -12.59
CA ALA A 509 0.38 18.11 -11.48
C ALA A 509 0.39 19.62 -11.81
N LYS A 510 0.66 19.98 -13.04
CA LYS A 510 0.58 21.39 -13.49
C LYS A 510 -0.85 21.91 -13.37
N TRP A 511 -1.85 21.08 -13.72
CA TRP A 511 -3.26 21.45 -13.59
C TRP A 511 -3.70 21.56 -12.13
N ALA A 512 -3.10 20.75 -11.25
CA ALA A 512 -3.33 20.85 -9.81
C ALA A 512 -2.94 22.21 -9.23
N GLY A 513 -1.97 22.93 -9.84
CA GLY A 513 -1.52 24.25 -9.38
C GLY A 513 -1.00 24.19 -7.94
N ILE A 514 -0.10 23.25 -7.67
CA ILE A 514 0.68 23.16 -6.43
C ILE A 514 2.06 23.68 -6.79
N ASP A 515 2.48 24.79 -6.18
CA ASP A 515 3.64 25.56 -6.65
C ASP A 515 4.99 25.07 -6.12
N GLU A 516 5.02 24.25 -5.07
CA GLU A 516 6.26 23.88 -4.36
C GLU A 516 6.45 22.37 -4.18
N GLY A 517 7.72 21.94 -4.30
CA GLY A 517 8.21 20.59 -4.01
C GLY A 517 7.91 19.53 -5.07
N PRO A 518 8.55 18.37 -4.95
CA PRO A 518 8.32 17.25 -5.87
C PRO A 518 6.92 16.68 -5.67
N GLN A 519 6.15 16.61 -6.75
CA GLN A 519 4.79 16.09 -6.73
C GLN A 519 4.74 14.70 -7.34
N ARG A 520 3.70 13.96 -6.97
CA ARG A 520 3.38 12.65 -7.53
C ARG A 520 1.94 12.63 -8.00
N VAL A 521 1.73 12.10 -9.19
CA VAL A 521 0.40 11.85 -9.74
C VAL A 521 0.15 10.35 -9.69
N VAL A 522 -0.94 9.95 -9.03
CA VAL A 522 -1.20 8.54 -8.78
C VAL A 522 -2.69 8.19 -8.89
N HIS A 523 -2.93 6.93 -9.23
CA HIS A 523 -4.22 6.26 -9.17
C HIS A 523 -5.30 6.95 -10.01
N PRO A 524 -5.30 6.76 -11.34
CA PRO A 524 -6.47 7.09 -12.17
C PRO A 524 -7.68 6.28 -11.67
N GLU A 525 -8.80 6.95 -11.44
CA GLU A 525 -10.07 6.29 -11.08
C GLU A 525 -11.22 6.97 -11.80
N PHE A 526 -12.08 6.15 -12.43
CA PHE A 526 -13.24 6.62 -13.15
C PHE A 526 -14.42 6.88 -12.21
N ASN A 527 -15.31 7.77 -12.61
CA ASN A 527 -16.65 7.82 -12.06
C ASN A 527 -17.50 6.65 -12.60
N LYS A 528 -18.70 6.46 -12.04
CA LYS A 528 -19.61 5.39 -12.45
C LYS A 528 -19.98 5.41 -13.95
N ALA A 529 -20.08 6.60 -14.53
CA ALA A 529 -20.45 6.78 -15.93
C ALA A 529 -19.30 6.52 -16.92
N GLY A 530 -18.05 6.53 -16.45
CA GLY A 530 -16.88 6.36 -17.29
C GLY A 530 -16.50 7.61 -18.10
N ASP A 531 -17.12 8.76 -17.83
CA ASP A 531 -16.89 10.02 -18.56
C ASP A 531 -15.95 10.99 -17.84
N GLU A 532 -15.50 10.66 -16.62
CA GLU A 532 -14.56 11.42 -15.84
C GLU A 532 -13.49 10.52 -15.23
N VAL A 533 -12.24 10.98 -15.30
CA VAL A 533 -11.08 10.33 -14.65
C VAL A 533 -10.50 11.25 -13.58
N TRP A 534 -10.30 10.73 -12.39
CA TRP A 534 -9.85 11.45 -11.22
C TRP A 534 -8.43 11.04 -10.88
N PHE A 535 -7.52 11.99 -10.66
CA PHE A 535 -6.12 11.76 -10.33
C PHE A 535 -5.79 12.40 -8.98
N SER A 536 -5.08 11.67 -8.11
CA SER A 536 -4.49 12.26 -6.90
C SER A 536 -3.16 12.91 -7.23
N VAL A 537 -2.95 14.11 -6.72
CA VAL A 537 -1.67 14.83 -6.75
C VAL A 537 -1.29 15.18 -5.33
N TRP A 538 -0.09 14.83 -4.91
CA TRP A 538 0.37 15.12 -3.56
C TRP A 538 1.88 15.35 -3.48
N ASN A 539 2.26 16.24 -2.54
CA ASN A 539 3.62 16.56 -2.18
C ASN A 539 3.87 16.09 -0.74
N GLY A 540 4.73 15.08 -0.57
CA GLY A 540 4.99 14.47 0.75
C GLY A 540 5.73 15.37 1.74
N GLN A 541 6.34 16.49 1.29
CA GLN A 541 7.10 17.38 2.16
C GLN A 541 6.23 18.45 2.83
N GLU A 542 5.26 19.00 2.12
CA GLU A 542 4.42 20.11 2.59
C GLU A 542 2.95 19.71 2.75
N GLN A 543 2.64 18.44 2.49
CA GLN A 543 1.28 17.90 2.53
C GLN A 543 0.29 18.60 1.59
N ALA A 544 0.77 19.47 0.70
CA ALA A 544 -0.04 20.08 -0.32
C ALA A 544 -0.56 19.03 -1.30
N SER A 545 -1.87 18.99 -1.46
CA SER A 545 -2.54 17.95 -2.25
C SER A 545 -3.69 18.51 -3.07
N ALA A 546 -4.04 17.80 -4.13
CA ALA A 546 -5.22 18.07 -4.95
C ALA A 546 -5.76 16.76 -5.53
N ILE A 547 -7.02 16.78 -5.95
CA ILE A 547 -7.58 15.81 -6.88
C ILE A 547 -7.92 16.56 -8.16
N VAL A 548 -7.42 16.05 -9.28
CA VAL A 548 -7.65 16.62 -10.62
C VAL A 548 -8.65 15.73 -11.33
N VAL A 549 -9.75 16.32 -11.81
CA VAL A 549 -10.80 15.64 -12.57
C VAL A 549 -10.68 16.05 -14.02
N VAL A 550 -10.59 15.06 -14.89
CA VAL A 550 -10.41 15.19 -16.35
C VAL A 550 -11.63 14.61 -17.04
N ASP A 551 -12.08 15.25 -18.10
CA ASP A 551 -13.08 14.71 -19.01
C ASP A 551 -12.44 13.63 -19.89
N ASP A 552 -13.01 12.42 -19.89
CA ASP A 552 -12.41 11.28 -20.60
C ASP A 552 -12.46 11.42 -22.13
N GLU A 553 -13.52 12.03 -22.69
CA GLU A 553 -13.67 12.18 -24.13
C GLU A 553 -12.72 13.23 -24.70
N THR A 554 -12.59 14.37 -24.02
CA THR A 554 -11.82 15.52 -24.52
C THR A 554 -10.40 15.60 -23.97
N LEU A 555 -10.07 14.83 -22.93
CA LEU A 555 -8.82 14.87 -22.15
C LEU A 555 -8.54 16.25 -21.53
N GLU A 556 -9.55 17.09 -21.37
CA GLU A 556 -9.43 18.43 -20.81
C GLU A 556 -9.70 18.46 -19.30
N LEU A 557 -9.08 19.40 -18.61
CA LEU A 557 -9.31 19.64 -17.19
C LEU A 557 -10.77 20.07 -16.94
N LYS A 558 -11.51 19.31 -16.11
CA LYS A 558 -12.86 19.69 -15.63
C LYS A 558 -12.85 20.43 -14.30
N LYS A 559 -12.12 19.91 -13.32
CA LYS A 559 -12.13 20.43 -11.94
C LYS A 559 -10.84 20.12 -11.21
N VAL A 560 -10.46 21.00 -10.31
CA VAL A 560 -9.43 20.74 -9.28
C VAL A 560 -10.10 20.84 -7.90
N ILE A 561 -10.01 19.78 -7.13
CA ILE A 561 -10.52 19.70 -5.76
C ILE A 561 -9.34 19.93 -4.81
N LYS A 562 -9.47 20.88 -3.90
CA LYS A 562 -8.48 21.22 -2.87
C LYS A 562 -9.18 21.47 -1.54
N GLY A 563 -8.44 21.38 -0.45
CA GLY A 563 -8.92 21.70 0.90
C GLY A 563 -7.89 21.27 1.94
N ASP A 564 -7.93 21.89 3.11
CA ASP A 564 -7.02 21.58 4.22
C ASP A 564 -7.19 20.14 4.75
N TRP A 565 -8.33 19.51 4.47
CA TRP A 565 -8.62 18.11 4.78
C TRP A 565 -7.93 17.13 3.84
N LEU A 566 -7.50 17.55 2.67
CA LEU A 566 -6.96 16.68 1.63
C LEU A 566 -5.45 16.48 1.85
N VAL A 567 -5.11 15.53 2.72
CA VAL A 567 -3.72 15.21 3.11
C VAL A 567 -3.29 13.88 2.52
N THR A 568 -2.26 13.89 1.65
CA THR A 568 -1.66 12.71 1.04
C THR A 568 -2.70 11.71 0.47
N PRO A 569 -3.50 12.11 -0.51
CA PRO A 569 -4.52 11.24 -1.12
C PRO A 569 -3.86 10.17 -2.00
N THR A 570 -3.56 9.00 -1.47
CA THR A 570 -2.83 7.95 -2.20
C THR A 570 -3.73 7.06 -3.06
N GLY A 571 -4.96 6.83 -2.66
CA GLY A 571 -5.91 6.01 -3.39
C GLY A 571 -7.30 6.66 -3.44
N LYS A 572 -8.01 6.45 -4.54
CA LYS A 572 -9.42 6.83 -4.71
C LYS A 572 -10.17 5.63 -5.25
N PHE A 573 -11.34 5.41 -4.74
CA PHE A 573 -12.16 4.26 -5.12
C PHE A 573 -13.59 4.74 -5.34
N ASN A 574 -14.08 4.67 -6.58
CA ASN A 574 -15.49 4.86 -6.84
C ASN A 574 -16.27 3.68 -6.27
N VAL A 575 -17.34 3.96 -5.55
CA VAL A 575 -18.13 2.95 -4.85
C VAL A 575 -18.69 1.90 -5.82
N TYR A 576 -19.30 2.32 -6.93
CA TYR A 576 -19.85 1.40 -7.93
C TYR A 576 -18.77 0.53 -8.58
N ASN A 577 -17.68 1.14 -9.03
CA ASN A 577 -16.60 0.42 -9.68
C ASN A 577 -15.94 -0.61 -8.74
N THR A 578 -15.78 -0.24 -7.46
CA THR A 578 -15.21 -1.14 -6.43
C THR A 578 -16.17 -2.26 -6.06
N GLN A 579 -17.50 -1.98 -5.96
CA GLN A 579 -18.53 -2.97 -5.67
C GLN A 579 -18.60 -4.03 -6.77
N HIS A 580 -18.51 -3.58 -8.03
CA HIS A 580 -18.73 -4.41 -9.21
C HIS A 580 -17.43 -4.87 -9.90
N ASP A 581 -16.25 -4.62 -9.30
CA ASP A 581 -14.94 -4.97 -9.87
C ASP A 581 -14.83 -4.51 -11.35
N VAL A 582 -15.05 -3.22 -11.59
CA VAL A 582 -14.91 -2.57 -12.89
C VAL A 582 -13.47 -2.04 -13.04
N TYR A 583 -12.74 -2.58 -14.04
CA TYR A 583 -11.31 -2.24 -14.26
C TYR A 583 -11.02 -1.95 -15.71
#